data_24044a241f9933f813c760cd011fd3f1
#
_entry.id   24044a241f9933f813c760cd011fd3f1
#
_cell.length_a   1.000
_cell.length_b   1.000
_cell.length_c   1.000
_cell.angle_alpha   90.00
_cell.angle_beta   90.00
_cell.angle_gamma   90.00
#
_symmetry.space_group_name_H-M   'P 1'
#
loop_
_entity.id
_entity.type
_entity.pdbx_description
1 polymer ?
#
loop_
_entity_poly.entity_id
_entity_poly.type
_entity_poly.pdbx_seq_one_letter_code
_entity_poly.pdbx_strand_id
1 'polypeptide(L)'
;MTDTLKPRDAKDVENAVQWALAESKALEVVGRGSKRALGRPGQTDVTLDLSGLSGVTLYEPEELVLSARAGTSMTEIEALVASKNQQLEFEPMDYGPLLGQPDGAGSLGGAIAANLAGPRRIKSGAARDHFLGVSAVSGRGETFKSGGRVVKNVTGYDLCKVLAGSWGTLAAMTDITIKTLPRAETEETVLLLGLDDVRAIRAMSAAMASSCDVSGAAHLPAHIAFRFGGLESTQATTALRLEGVAPSVKHRKETLIALLQSYGSVTSLGAERSRLLWSSIRDVRPFAANGPSGQRPVWRVSTVPSKGAEFATMIPPSAQMFYDWAGGLIW
;
A
#
# COMPACT_ATOMS: atom_id res chain seq x y z
N MET A 1 24.00 16.08 -13.64
CA MET A 1 23.67 14.92 -12.77
C MET A 1 23.73 15.42 -11.34
N THR A 2 22.71 15.14 -10.53
CA THR A 2 22.70 15.51 -9.12
C THR A 2 23.71 14.60 -8.40
N ASP A 3 24.58 15.16 -7.57
CA ASP A 3 25.53 14.37 -6.77
C ASP A 3 24.77 13.42 -5.84
N THR A 4 25.32 12.21 -5.63
CA THR A 4 24.65 11.18 -4.83
C THR A 4 25.56 10.75 -3.68
N LEU A 5 25.07 10.93 -2.46
CA LEU A 5 25.69 10.41 -1.23
C LEU A 5 25.09 9.05 -0.90
N LYS A 6 25.93 8.05 -0.65
CA LYS A 6 25.54 6.67 -0.31
C LYS A 6 26.07 6.30 1.07
N PRO A 7 25.34 6.61 2.15
CA PRO A 7 25.75 6.28 3.50
C PRO A 7 25.77 4.76 3.71
N ARG A 8 26.71 4.28 4.52
CA ARG A 8 26.90 2.86 4.86
C ARG A 8 26.25 2.50 6.19
N ASP A 9 26.06 3.52 7.05
CA ASP A 9 25.47 3.38 8.36
C ASP A 9 24.75 4.67 8.81
N ALA A 10 24.17 4.66 10.00
CA ALA A 10 23.45 5.80 10.56
C ALA A 10 24.36 7.02 10.82
N LYS A 11 25.63 6.81 11.10
CA LYS A 11 26.60 7.89 11.31
C LYS A 11 26.94 8.60 10.01
N ASP A 12 27.08 7.85 8.92
CA ASP A 12 27.26 8.43 7.58
C ASP A 12 26.03 9.27 7.18
N VAL A 13 24.81 8.85 7.55
CA VAL A 13 23.58 9.65 7.31
C VAL A 13 23.62 10.96 8.12
N GLU A 14 23.97 10.89 9.40
CA GLU A 14 24.14 12.08 10.25
C GLU A 14 25.15 13.05 9.66
N ASN A 15 26.33 12.56 9.29
CA ASN A 15 27.39 13.37 8.68
C ASN A 15 26.93 14.01 7.36
N ALA A 16 26.18 13.28 6.53
CA ALA A 16 25.64 13.80 5.26
C ALA A 16 24.64 14.93 5.49
N VAL A 17 23.73 14.78 6.47
CA VAL A 17 22.76 15.84 6.81
C VAL A 17 23.48 17.06 7.41
N GLN A 18 24.44 16.87 8.31
CA GLN A 18 25.24 17.97 8.89
C GLN A 18 26.04 18.71 7.82
N TRP A 19 26.64 17.99 6.89
CA TRP A 19 27.33 18.60 5.74
C TRP A 19 26.35 19.41 4.88
N ALA A 20 25.20 18.86 4.55
CA ALA A 20 24.20 19.57 3.75
C ALA A 20 23.67 20.84 4.41
N LEU A 21 23.53 20.83 5.76
CA LEU A 21 23.20 22.02 6.54
C LEU A 21 24.31 23.08 6.45
N ALA A 22 25.58 22.68 6.62
CA ALA A 22 26.72 23.60 6.56
C ALA A 22 26.86 24.25 5.18
N GLU A 23 26.60 23.48 4.11
CA GLU A 23 26.70 23.94 2.72
C GLU A 23 25.39 24.53 2.19
N SER A 24 24.34 24.63 3.01
CA SER A 24 22.98 25.09 2.60
C SER A 24 22.43 24.32 1.40
N LYS A 25 22.63 22.99 1.35
CA LYS A 25 22.20 22.10 0.27
C LYS A 25 20.87 21.42 0.58
N ALA A 26 19.96 21.37 -0.38
CA ALA A 26 18.73 20.62 -0.28
C ALA A 26 18.98 19.13 -0.63
N LEU A 27 18.57 18.23 0.27
CA LEU A 27 18.68 16.78 0.08
C LEU A 27 17.38 16.16 -0.42
N GLU A 28 17.49 15.28 -1.44
CA GLU A 28 16.46 14.31 -1.77
C GLU A 28 16.76 13.00 -1.07
N VAL A 29 15.95 12.60 -0.09
CA VAL A 29 16.11 11.32 0.60
C VAL A 29 15.41 10.22 -0.19
N VAL A 30 16.19 9.25 -0.69
CA VAL A 30 15.65 8.10 -1.44
C VAL A 30 16.06 6.77 -0.81
N GLY A 31 15.16 5.79 -0.86
CA GLY A 31 15.52 4.40 -0.64
C GLY A 31 15.95 3.77 -1.98
N ARG A 32 15.14 2.86 -2.53
CA ARG A 32 15.42 2.22 -3.83
C ARG A 32 14.88 3.01 -5.06
N GLY A 33 14.36 4.22 -4.85
CA GLY A 33 13.98 5.14 -5.93
C GLY A 33 12.69 4.81 -6.69
N SER A 34 11.94 3.78 -6.30
CA SER A 34 10.75 3.31 -7.04
C SER A 34 9.60 4.33 -7.18
N LYS A 35 9.65 5.43 -6.44
CA LYS A 35 8.60 6.46 -6.41
C LYS A 35 9.08 7.85 -6.86
N ARG A 36 10.30 7.98 -7.42
CA ARG A 36 10.86 9.28 -7.84
C ARG A 36 10.06 9.96 -8.95
N ALA A 37 9.36 9.20 -9.79
CA ALA A 37 8.51 9.73 -10.84
C ALA A 37 7.10 10.14 -10.37
N LEU A 38 6.82 10.07 -9.05
CA LEU A 38 5.53 10.45 -8.50
C LEU A 38 5.45 11.97 -8.27
N GLY A 39 4.40 12.59 -8.79
CA GLY A 39 4.16 14.02 -8.61
C GLY A 39 5.06 14.91 -9.48
N ARG A 40 5.35 16.11 -9.00
CA ARG A 40 6.21 17.06 -9.69
C ARG A 40 7.68 16.80 -9.35
N PRO A 41 8.62 17.01 -10.28
CA PRO A 41 10.04 16.96 -9.97
C PRO A 41 10.41 17.89 -8.82
N GLY A 42 11.10 17.36 -7.82
CA GLY A 42 11.66 18.15 -6.73
C GLY A 42 12.88 18.94 -7.19
N GLN A 43 13.11 20.10 -6.56
CA GLN A 43 14.34 20.88 -6.74
C GLN A 43 15.25 20.59 -5.55
N THR A 44 16.24 19.72 -5.77
CA THR A 44 17.21 19.31 -4.75
C THR A 44 18.62 19.35 -5.33
N ASP A 45 19.61 19.66 -4.48
CA ASP A 45 21.00 19.76 -4.89
C ASP A 45 21.70 18.40 -4.91
N VAL A 46 21.34 17.53 -3.96
CA VAL A 46 22.01 16.25 -3.72
C VAL A 46 21.01 15.16 -3.37
N THR A 47 21.25 13.96 -3.90
CA THR A 47 20.48 12.77 -3.51
C THR A 47 21.17 12.04 -2.36
N LEU A 48 20.45 11.79 -1.26
CA LEU A 48 20.87 10.92 -0.15
C LEU A 48 20.25 9.52 -0.36
N ASP A 49 21.02 8.62 -0.92
CA ASP A 49 20.59 7.26 -1.30
C ASP A 49 20.79 6.28 -0.15
N LEU A 50 19.70 5.95 0.53
CA LEU A 50 19.68 5.01 1.67
C LEU A 50 19.54 3.54 1.25
N SER A 51 19.61 3.21 -0.03
CA SER A 51 19.48 1.81 -0.50
C SER A 51 20.55 0.88 0.06
N GLY A 52 21.73 1.42 0.39
CA GLY A 52 22.82 0.70 1.05
C GLY A 52 22.54 0.33 2.51
N LEU A 53 21.63 1.01 3.18
CA LEU A 53 21.17 0.65 4.53
C LEU A 53 20.14 -0.48 4.44
N SER A 54 20.61 -1.70 4.19
CA SER A 54 19.77 -2.88 3.94
C SER A 54 20.04 -3.98 4.95
N GLY A 55 19.05 -4.86 5.10
CA GLY A 55 19.07 -6.05 5.94
C GLY A 55 18.10 -6.00 7.11
N VAL A 56 17.55 -7.17 7.43
CA VAL A 56 16.71 -7.39 8.61
C VAL A 56 17.60 -7.46 9.85
N THR A 57 17.32 -6.64 10.85
CA THR A 57 18.11 -6.56 12.09
C THR A 57 17.50 -7.37 13.23
N LEU A 58 16.19 -7.62 13.15
CA LEU A 58 15.45 -8.46 14.09
C LEU A 58 14.22 -9.03 13.39
N TYR A 59 13.92 -10.29 13.63
CA TYR A 59 12.61 -10.84 13.36
C TYR A 59 12.22 -11.84 14.44
N GLU A 60 11.18 -11.51 15.17
CA GLU A 60 10.59 -12.33 16.24
C GLU A 60 9.15 -12.68 15.82
N PRO A 61 8.96 -13.80 15.09
CA PRO A 61 7.65 -14.17 14.55
C PRO A 61 6.59 -14.36 15.64
N GLU A 62 6.97 -14.90 16.80
CA GLU A 62 6.05 -15.16 17.92
C GLU A 62 5.55 -13.85 18.55
N GLU A 63 6.36 -12.80 18.53
CA GLU A 63 6.03 -11.46 18.99
C GLU A 63 5.39 -10.58 17.89
N LEU A 64 5.30 -11.10 16.66
CA LEU A 64 4.77 -10.40 15.49
C LEU A 64 5.51 -9.08 15.19
N VAL A 65 6.83 -9.07 15.39
CA VAL A 65 7.66 -7.88 15.24
C VAL A 65 8.83 -8.14 14.30
N LEU A 66 9.03 -7.22 13.36
CA LEU A 66 10.17 -7.19 12.47
C LEU A 66 10.84 -5.81 12.50
N SER A 67 12.17 -5.79 12.64
CA SER A 67 12.99 -4.59 12.49
C SER A 67 13.97 -4.79 11.33
N ALA A 68 14.06 -3.77 10.48
CA ALA A 68 14.97 -3.78 9.35
C ALA A 68 15.50 -2.36 9.07
N ARG A 69 16.62 -2.29 8.37
CA ARG A 69 17.16 -1.03 7.87
C ARG A 69 16.26 -0.47 6.77
N ALA A 70 16.20 0.85 6.65
CA ALA A 70 15.23 1.55 5.79
C ALA A 70 15.35 1.21 4.29
N GLY A 71 16.54 0.88 3.80
CA GLY A 71 16.81 0.49 2.41
C GLY A 71 16.48 -0.97 2.09
N THR A 72 16.08 -1.79 3.07
CA THR A 72 15.75 -3.21 2.86
C THR A 72 14.62 -3.35 1.86
N SER A 73 14.78 -4.29 0.91
CA SER A 73 13.77 -4.56 -0.12
C SER A 73 12.45 -5.03 0.47
N MET A 74 11.34 -4.51 -0.03
CA MET A 74 10.01 -5.02 0.33
C MET A 74 9.86 -6.50 -0.02
N THR A 75 10.39 -6.93 -1.17
CA THR A 75 10.36 -8.34 -1.60
C THR A 75 11.08 -9.26 -0.61
N GLU A 76 12.24 -8.83 -0.07
CA GLU A 76 12.98 -9.57 0.96
C GLU A 76 12.15 -9.72 2.23
N ILE A 77 11.53 -8.63 2.70
CA ILE A 77 10.69 -8.63 3.90
C ILE A 77 9.45 -9.50 3.71
N GLU A 78 8.76 -9.35 2.59
CA GLU A 78 7.56 -10.14 2.28
C GLU A 78 7.86 -11.65 2.18
N ALA A 79 8.99 -12.02 1.54
CA ALA A 79 9.43 -13.41 1.49
C ALA A 79 9.78 -13.96 2.88
N LEU A 80 10.47 -13.16 3.70
CA LEU A 80 10.83 -13.57 5.06
C LEU A 80 9.61 -13.80 5.94
N VAL A 81 8.65 -12.85 5.98
CA VAL A 81 7.44 -13.01 6.81
C VAL A 81 6.55 -14.13 6.28
N ALA A 82 6.46 -14.33 4.96
CA ALA A 82 5.73 -15.43 4.34
C ALA A 82 6.32 -16.80 4.72
N SER A 83 7.65 -16.92 4.90
CA SER A 83 8.30 -18.16 5.35
C SER A 83 7.86 -18.60 6.76
N LYS A 84 7.30 -17.69 7.54
CA LYS A 84 6.72 -17.91 8.88
C LYS A 84 5.19 -17.84 8.90
N ASN A 85 4.57 -17.98 7.72
CA ASN A 85 3.12 -17.88 7.56
C ASN A 85 2.53 -16.56 8.10
N GLN A 86 3.29 -15.47 7.94
CA GLN A 86 2.90 -14.12 8.30
C GLN A 86 2.83 -13.22 7.07
N GLN A 87 2.29 -12.03 7.24
CA GLN A 87 2.17 -11.03 6.18
C GLN A 87 2.25 -9.60 6.74
N LEU A 88 2.50 -8.64 5.83
CA LEU A 88 2.32 -7.22 6.09
C LEU A 88 0.84 -6.88 5.85
N GLU A 89 0.10 -6.67 6.93
CA GLU A 89 -1.35 -6.53 6.85
C GLU A 89 -1.79 -5.25 6.13
N PHE A 90 -0.98 -4.20 6.14
CA PHE A 90 -1.25 -2.97 5.38
C PHE A 90 -1.09 -3.12 3.87
N GLU A 91 -0.65 -4.29 3.40
CA GLU A 91 -0.66 -4.71 1.99
C GLU A 91 -0.04 -3.64 1.06
N PRO A 92 1.26 -3.32 1.23
CA PRO A 92 1.88 -2.19 0.53
C PRO A 92 1.84 -2.37 -0.98
N MET A 93 1.34 -1.35 -1.69
CA MET A 93 1.36 -1.30 -3.14
C MET A 93 2.79 -1.29 -3.69
N ASP A 94 3.05 -2.06 -4.73
CA ASP A 94 4.27 -1.92 -5.54
C ASP A 94 4.08 -0.86 -6.63
N TYR A 95 4.71 0.29 -6.44
CA TYR A 95 4.69 1.39 -7.42
C TYR A 95 5.62 1.17 -8.62
N GLY A 96 6.50 0.17 -8.57
CA GLY A 96 7.47 -0.07 -9.63
C GLY A 96 6.81 -0.11 -11.02
N PRO A 97 5.93 -1.07 -11.30
CA PRO A 97 5.30 -1.20 -12.62
C PRO A 97 4.48 0.01 -13.05
N LEU A 98 3.78 0.66 -12.11
CA LEU A 98 3.00 1.85 -12.40
C LEU A 98 3.87 3.01 -12.90
N LEU A 99 5.10 3.12 -12.40
CA LEU A 99 6.04 4.20 -12.70
C LEU A 99 7.18 3.77 -13.64
N GLY A 100 7.04 2.64 -14.33
CA GLY A 100 8.00 2.15 -15.32
C GLY A 100 9.28 1.54 -14.72
N GLN A 101 9.25 1.14 -13.46
CA GLN A 101 10.31 0.43 -12.78
C GLN A 101 9.97 -1.07 -12.68
N PRO A 102 10.97 -1.95 -12.45
CA PRO A 102 10.72 -3.38 -12.22
C PRO A 102 9.82 -3.65 -11.00
N ASP A 103 9.20 -4.82 -11.00
CA ASP A 103 8.53 -5.36 -9.82
C ASP A 103 9.50 -5.48 -8.64
N GLY A 104 9.00 -5.23 -7.43
CA GLY A 104 9.78 -5.35 -6.19
C GLY A 104 10.81 -4.25 -5.97
N ALA A 105 10.75 -3.17 -6.74
CA ALA A 105 11.70 -2.06 -6.62
C ALA A 105 11.58 -1.25 -5.32
N GLY A 106 10.57 -1.51 -4.48
CA GLY A 106 10.31 -0.77 -3.25
C GLY A 106 11.28 -1.10 -2.10
N SER A 107 11.40 -0.17 -1.13
CA SER A 107 12.10 -0.38 0.15
C SER A 107 11.16 -0.13 1.33
N LEU A 108 11.51 -0.70 2.51
CA LEU A 108 10.74 -0.51 3.75
C LEU A 108 10.61 0.99 4.11
N GLY A 109 11.72 1.72 4.10
CA GLY A 109 11.72 3.17 4.37
C GLY A 109 10.80 3.92 3.39
N GLY A 110 10.84 3.56 2.10
CA GLY A 110 9.97 4.14 1.09
C GLY A 110 8.48 3.77 1.27
N ALA A 111 8.18 2.57 1.77
CA ALA A 111 6.80 2.16 2.07
C ALA A 111 6.22 2.93 3.27
N ILE A 112 7.01 3.08 4.34
CA ILE A 112 6.62 3.84 5.53
C ILE A 112 6.55 5.35 5.23
N ALA A 113 7.58 5.91 4.58
CA ALA A 113 7.63 7.33 4.25
C ALA A 113 6.46 7.77 3.35
N ALA A 114 5.99 6.90 2.48
CA ALA A 114 4.81 7.16 1.63
C ALA A 114 3.49 6.73 2.29
N ASN A 115 3.52 6.15 3.49
CA ASN A 115 2.38 5.60 4.20
C ASN A 115 1.52 4.69 3.31
N LEU A 116 2.17 3.71 2.68
CA LEU A 116 1.50 2.85 1.71
C LEU A 116 0.38 2.01 2.35
N ALA A 117 -0.62 1.73 1.56
CA ALA A 117 -1.69 0.80 1.89
C ALA A 117 -2.27 0.23 0.60
N GLY A 118 -2.64 -1.04 0.64
CA GLY A 118 -3.39 -1.72 -0.40
C GLY A 118 -4.89 -1.84 -0.09
N PRO A 119 -5.58 -2.77 -0.75
CA PRO A 119 -7.02 -2.96 -0.60
C PRO A 119 -7.48 -3.25 0.84
N ARG A 120 -6.63 -3.87 1.70
CA ARG A 120 -6.95 -4.12 3.12
C ARG A 120 -7.01 -2.85 3.97
N ARG A 121 -6.73 -1.67 3.43
CA ARG A 121 -6.77 -0.42 4.21
C ARG A 121 -8.08 -0.22 4.96
N ILE A 122 -9.20 -0.61 4.34
CA ILE A 122 -10.55 -0.45 4.93
C ILE A 122 -10.76 -1.28 6.20
N LYS A 123 -9.94 -2.32 6.41
CA LYS A 123 -9.97 -3.19 7.58
C LYS A 123 -8.75 -3.01 8.48
N SER A 124 -7.57 -2.95 7.87
CA SER A 124 -6.29 -3.10 8.58
C SER A 124 -5.49 -1.79 8.68
N GLY A 125 -5.96 -0.71 8.07
CA GLY A 125 -5.24 0.56 8.06
C GLY A 125 -4.09 0.60 7.05
N ALA A 126 -3.15 1.51 7.26
CA ALA A 126 -2.00 1.76 6.39
C ALA A 126 -0.68 1.44 7.10
N ALA A 127 0.44 1.62 6.43
CA ALA A 127 1.79 1.42 6.99
C ALA A 127 1.98 2.14 8.34
N ARG A 128 1.40 3.34 8.49
CA ARG A 128 1.39 4.12 9.74
C ARG A 128 0.86 3.34 10.95
N ASP A 129 -0.17 2.51 10.74
CA ASP A 129 -0.86 1.78 11.82
C ASP A 129 -0.06 0.55 12.29
N HIS A 130 0.91 0.12 11.47
CA HIS A 130 1.81 -0.98 11.74
C HIS A 130 3.25 -0.54 12.07
N PHE A 131 3.52 0.76 12.08
CA PHE A 131 4.82 1.35 12.36
C PHE A 131 5.01 1.54 13.86
N LEU A 132 5.90 0.72 14.47
CA LEU A 132 6.07 0.63 15.92
C LEU A 132 7.25 1.43 16.43
N GLY A 133 8.36 1.50 15.68
CA GLY A 133 9.59 2.14 16.14
C GLY A 133 10.49 2.59 14.99
N VAL A 134 11.28 3.62 15.26
CA VAL A 134 12.20 4.21 14.28
C VAL A 134 13.49 4.70 14.93
N SER A 135 14.60 4.53 14.22
CA SER A 135 15.80 5.35 14.37
C SER A 135 15.93 6.22 13.12
N ALA A 136 16.23 7.50 13.30
CA ALA A 136 16.30 8.44 12.18
C ALA A 136 17.24 9.62 12.49
N VAL A 137 17.62 10.34 11.44
CA VAL A 137 18.33 11.61 11.50
C VAL A 137 17.38 12.74 11.11
N SER A 138 17.20 13.71 11.99
CA SER A 138 16.37 14.88 11.74
C SER A 138 17.00 15.83 10.74
N GLY A 139 16.20 16.77 10.20
CA GLY A 139 16.72 17.85 9.36
C GLY A 139 17.69 18.82 10.08
N ARG A 140 17.93 18.65 11.40
CA ARG A 140 18.96 19.38 12.17
C ARG A 140 20.29 18.62 12.25
N GLY A 141 20.39 17.44 11.64
CA GLY A 141 21.58 16.60 11.75
C GLY A 141 21.71 15.88 13.10
N GLU A 142 20.58 15.68 13.81
CA GLU A 142 20.52 15.02 15.11
C GLU A 142 19.91 13.64 14.96
N THR A 143 20.57 12.62 15.51
CA THR A 143 19.99 11.27 15.60
C THR A 143 18.96 11.20 16.72
N PHE A 144 17.85 10.51 16.46
CA PHE A 144 16.83 10.26 17.46
C PHE A 144 16.21 8.87 17.28
N LYS A 145 15.56 8.40 18.34
CA LYS A 145 14.74 7.20 18.35
C LYS A 145 13.35 7.51 18.88
N SER A 146 12.33 6.86 18.32
CA SER A 146 10.96 6.96 18.81
C SER A 146 10.25 5.62 18.67
N GLY A 147 9.32 5.34 19.58
CA GLY A 147 8.66 4.04 19.65
C GLY A 147 9.58 2.93 20.10
N GLY A 148 9.26 1.70 19.73
CA GLY A 148 10.02 0.51 20.14
C GLY A 148 9.45 -0.76 19.50
N ARG A 149 9.48 -1.86 20.25
CA ARG A 149 8.95 -3.18 19.81
C ARG A 149 7.56 -3.48 20.35
N VAL A 150 6.92 -2.51 20.99
CA VAL A 150 5.62 -2.66 21.62
C VAL A 150 4.54 -1.88 20.90
N VAL A 151 3.33 -2.42 20.85
CA VAL A 151 2.21 -1.81 20.13
C VAL A 151 1.73 -0.52 20.81
N LYS A 152 1.95 -0.34 22.11
CA LYS A 152 1.52 0.82 22.88
C LYS A 152 2.71 1.60 23.41
N ASN A 153 2.92 2.82 22.89
CA ASN A 153 3.80 3.81 23.48
C ASN A 153 2.95 4.74 24.34
N VAL A 154 3.28 4.88 25.63
CA VAL A 154 2.52 5.67 26.59
C VAL A 154 3.26 6.94 27.04
N THR A 155 4.47 7.19 26.52
CA THR A 155 5.31 8.33 26.90
C THR A 155 5.78 9.10 25.67
N GLY A 156 5.65 10.43 25.72
CA GLY A 156 6.12 11.34 24.67
C GLY A 156 5.26 11.34 23.41
N TYR A 157 5.74 12.04 22.40
CA TYR A 157 5.10 12.12 21.09
C TYR A 157 5.34 10.86 20.27
N ASP A 158 4.33 10.40 19.55
CA ASP A 158 4.43 9.30 18.60
C ASP A 158 4.99 9.78 17.26
N LEU A 159 6.33 9.94 17.19
CA LEU A 159 7.00 10.39 15.98
C LEU A 159 6.90 9.37 14.83
N CYS A 160 6.69 8.09 15.11
CA CYS A 160 6.41 7.10 14.07
C CYS A 160 5.19 7.53 13.23
N LYS A 161 4.12 7.99 13.90
CA LYS A 161 2.90 8.44 13.22
C LYS A 161 3.10 9.75 12.43
N VAL A 162 4.05 10.58 12.83
CA VAL A 162 4.39 11.83 12.11
C VAL A 162 5.25 11.54 10.89
N LEU A 163 6.20 10.59 11.01
CA LEU A 163 7.11 10.24 9.92
C LEU A 163 6.42 9.41 8.81
N ALA A 164 5.39 8.65 9.15
CA ALA A 164 4.61 7.93 8.16
C ALA A 164 3.85 8.91 7.25
N GLY A 165 4.17 8.89 5.96
CA GLY A 165 3.61 9.82 4.97
C GLY A 165 4.39 11.13 4.83
N SER A 166 5.55 11.28 5.48
CA SER A 166 6.39 12.48 5.40
C SER A 166 7.24 12.57 4.12
N TRP A 167 7.34 11.49 3.33
CA TRP A 167 8.15 11.42 2.10
C TRP A 167 9.62 11.76 2.29
N GLY A 168 10.16 11.56 3.50
CA GLY A 168 11.55 11.89 3.82
C GLY A 168 11.80 13.39 4.07
N THR A 169 10.76 14.23 4.09
CA THR A 169 10.91 15.68 4.28
C THR A 169 11.15 16.10 5.74
N LEU A 170 10.86 15.21 6.70
CA LEU A 170 11.02 15.51 8.13
C LEU A 170 12.28 14.86 8.73
N ALA A 171 12.67 13.69 8.26
CA ALA A 171 13.85 12.97 8.72
C ALA A 171 14.26 11.89 7.73
N ALA A 172 15.54 11.50 7.76
CA ALA A 172 16.07 10.32 7.09
C ALA A 172 16.00 9.12 8.05
N MET A 173 15.07 8.19 7.81
CA MET A 173 14.91 6.98 8.62
C MET A 173 16.04 5.99 8.30
N THR A 174 16.69 5.45 9.34
CA THR A 174 17.78 4.46 9.21
C THR A 174 17.33 3.05 9.55
N ASP A 175 16.54 2.90 10.62
CA ASP A 175 16.02 1.62 11.09
C ASP A 175 14.53 1.76 11.39
N ILE A 176 13.78 0.73 11.05
CA ILE A 176 12.33 0.73 11.13
C ILE A 176 11.86 -0.57 11.77
N THR A 177 10.98 -0.46 12.76
CA THR A 177 10.30 -1.59 13.38
C THR A 177 8.83 -1.57 13.00
N ILE A 178 8.33 -2.68 12.50
CA ILE A 178 6.94 -2.85 12.06
C ILE A 178 6.30 -4.07 12.72
N LYS A 179 4.98 -4.02 12.80
CA LYS A 179 4.16 -5.16 13.18
C LYS A 179 3.89 -6.04 11.97
N THR A 180 4.03 -7.36 12.15
CA THR A 180 3.54 -8.39 11.22
C THR A 180 2.27 -9.03 11.77
N LEU A 181 1.52 -9.77 10.96
CA LEU A 181 0.35 -10.52 11.40
C LEU A 181 0.32 -11.91 10.74
N PRO A 182 -0.32 -12.90 11.38
CA PRO A 182 -0.54 -14.20 10.74
C PRO A 182 -1.29 -14.05 9.42
N ARG A 183 -0.87 -14.81 8.43
CA ARG A 183 -1.56 -14.88 7.15
C ARG A 183 -2.87 -15.63 7.31
N ALA A 184 -3.93 -15.16 6.64
CA ALA A 184 -5.19 -15.87 6.58
C ALA A 184 -5.01 -17.27 5.95
N GLU A 185 -5.70 -18.28 6.51
CA GLU A 185 -5.67 -19.65 6.01
C GLU A 185 -6.19 -19.73 4.57
N THR A 186 -7.28 -19.01 4.29
CA THR A 186 -7.86 -18.91 2.95
C THR A 186 -8.44 -17.53 2.69
N GLU A 187 -8.68 -17.26 1.41
CA GLU A 187 -9.44 -16.11 0.95
C GLU A 187 -10.38 -16.51 -0.17
N GLU A 188 -11.51 -15.84 -0.26
CA GLU A 188 -12.46 -15.94 -1.37
C GLU A 188 -12.98 -14.54 -1.71
N THR A 189 -13.41 -14.35 -2.95
CA THR A 189 -14.00 -13.08 -3.38
C THR A 189 -15.41 -13.30 -3.90
N VAL A 190 -16.37 -12.56 -3.34
CA VAL A 190 -17.73 -12.46 -3.89
C VAL A 190 -17.73 -11.38 -4.96
N LEU A 191 -18.33 -11.68 -6.12
CA LEU A 191 -18.44 -10.78 -7.25
C LEU A 191 -19.90 -10.45 -7.54
N LEU A 192 -20.20 -9.15 -7.75
CA LEU A 192 -21.44 -8.71 -8.38
C LEU A 192 -21.13 -8.21 -9.78
N LEU A 193 -21.94 -8.63 -10.76
CA LEU A 193 -21.72 -8.33 -12.17
C LEU A 193 -22.74 -7.31 -12.68
N GLY A 194 -22.30 -6.44 -13.59
CA GLY A 194 -23.15 -5.54 -14.36
C GLY A 194 -23.69 -4.34 -13.58
N LEU A 195 -23.16 -4.01 -12.39
CA LEU A 195 -23.57 -2.83 -11.65
C LEU A 195 -22.97 -1.55 -12.28
N ASP A 196 -23.76 -0.49 -12.30
CA ASP A 196 -23.24 0.87 -12.46
C ASP A 196 -22.51 1.33 -11.19
N ASP A 197 -21.74 2.41 -11.29
CA ASP A 197 -20.92 2.94 -10.20
C ASP A 197 -21.72 3.27 -8.93
N VAL A 198 -22.93 3.83 -9.08
CA VAL A 198 -23.79 4.21 -7.95
C VAL A 198 -24.31 2.98 -7.21
N ARG A 199 -24.79 1.98 -7.94
CA ARG A 199 -25.27 0.72 -7.35
C ARG A 199 -24.11 -0.07 -6.75
N ALA A 200 -22.94 -0.07 -7.39
CA ALA A 200 -21.72 -0.71 -6.89
C ALA A 200 -21.27 -0.13 -5.53
N ILE A 201 -21.22 1.20 -5.40
CA ILE A 201 -20.88 1.85 -4.14
C ILE A 201 -21.90 1.54 -3.04
N ARG A 202 -23.19 1.50 -3.36
CA ARG A 202 -24.23 1.10 -2.40
C ARG A 202 -24.06 -0.35 -1.95
N ALA A 203 -23.77 -1.27 -2.87
CA ALA A 203 -23.52 -2.68 -2.57
C ALA A 203 -22.27 -2.86 -1.70
N MET A 204 -21.17 -2.16 -2.02
CA MET A 204 -19.95 -2.16 -1.20
C MET A 204 -20.22 -1.59 0.19
N SER A 205 -20.97 -0.51 0.31
CA SER A 205 -21.34 0.08 1.61
C SER A 205 -22.17 -0.87 2.46
N ALA A 206 -23.15 -1.57 1.84
CA ALA A 206 -23.94 -2.58 2.54
C ALA A 206 -23.09 -3.76 3.02
N ALA A 207 -22.17 -4.23 2.18
CA ALA A 207 -21.24 -5.28 2.52
C ALA A 207 -20.31 -4.89 3.69
N MET A 208 -19.75 -3.68 3.66
CA MET A 208 -18.89 -3.14 4.72
C MET A 208 -19.63 -2.94 6.05
N ALA A 209 -20.92 -2.64 6.01
CA ALA A 209 -21.77 -2.49 7.21
C ALA A 209 -22.24 -3.82 7.79
N SER A 210 -22.03 -4.94 7.08
CA SER A 210 -22.46 -6.27 7.50
C SER A 210 -21.49 -6.92 8.49
N SER A 211 -21.91 -8.02 9.11
CA SER A 211 -21.05 -8.86 9.95
C SER A 211 -20.11 -9.77 9.15
N CYS A 212 -20.04 -9.62 7.81
CA CYS A 212 -19.23 -10.48 6.95
C CYS A 212 -17.73 -10.19 7.00
N ASP A 213 -17.29 -9.15 7.71
CA ASP A 213 -15.87 -8.80 7.92
C ASP A 213 -15.07 -8.72 6.59
N VAL A 214 -15.60 -7.93 5.65
CA VAL A 214 -15.01 -7.73 4.32
C VAL A 214 -13.66 -7.05 4.44
N SER A 215 -12.61 -7.64 3.84
CA SER A 215 -11.22 -7.14 3.92
C SER A 215 -10.76 -6.34 2.71
N GLY A 216 -11.54 -6.32 1.64
CA GLY A 216 -11.29 -5.54 0.43
C GLY A 216 -12.59 -5.33 -0.33
N ALA A 217 -12.82 -4.12 -0.85
CA ALA A 217 -14.02 -3.79 -1.62
C ALA A 217 -13.65 -2.85 -2.78
N ALA A 218 -13.77 -3.35 -4.01
CA ALA A 218 -13.40 -2.65 -5.23
C ALA A 218 -14.50 -2.74 -6.29
N HIS A 219 -14.59 -1.73 -7.15
CA HIS A 219 -15.46 -1.74 -8.32
C HIS A 219 -14.65 -1.46 -9.58
N LEU A 220 -14.80 -2.32 -10.56
CA LEU A 220 -14.08 -2.34 -11.82
C LEU A 220 -15.09 -2.13 -12.95
N PRO A 221 -15.25 -0.91 -13.48
CA PRO A 221 -16.16 -0.62 -14.59
C PRO A 221 -15.88 -1.48 -15.81
N ALA A 222 -16.89 -1.75 -16.65
CA ALA A 222 -16.82 -2.67 -17.78
C ALA A 222 -15.65 -2.38 -18.75
N HIS A 223 -15.34 -1.09 -18.95
CA HIS A 223 -14.27 -0.66 -19.86
C HIS A 223 -12.85 -1.04 -19.41
N ILE A 224 -12.68 -1.51 -18.17
CA ILE A 224 -11.37 -1.87 -17.62
C ILE A 224 -11.36 -3.23 -16.90
N ALA A 225 -12.50 -3.80 -16.53
CA ALA A 225 -12.60 -5.03 -15.71
C ALA A 225 -11.81 -6.19 -16.33
N PHE A 226 -11.83 -6.36 -17.65
CA PHE A 226 -11.15 -7.42 -18.37
C PHE A 226 -9.61 -7.36 -18.29
N ARG A 227 -9.05 -6.26 -17.78
CA ARG A 227 -7.60 -6.07 -17.64
C ARG A 227 -7.05 -6.51 -16.29
N PHE A 228 -7.91 -6.89 -15.36
CA PHE A 228 -7.49 -7.37 -14.04
C PHE A 228 -7.26 -8.87 -14.07
N GLY A 229 -6.11 -9.29 -13.51
CA GLY A 229 -5.80 -10.72 -13.35
C GLY A 229 -6.87 -11.43 -12.51
N GLY A 230 -7.11 -12.72 -12.80
CA GLY A 230 -8.12 -13.53 -12.09
C GLY A 230 -9.57 -13.31 -12.53
N LEU A 231 -9.87 -12.28 -13.36
CA LEU A 231 -11.19 -12.07 -13.95
C LEU A 231 -11.26 -12.57 -15.41
N GLU A 232 -12.44 -13.10 -15.76
CA GLU A 232 -12.82 -13.47 -17.13
C GLU A 232 -14.15 -12.76 -17.47
N SER A 233 -14.25 -11.48 -17.13
CA SER A 233 -15.49 -10.71 -17.29
C SER A 233 -15.27 -9.50 -18.18
N THR A 234 -16.19 -9.28 -19.10
CA THR A 234 -16.31 -8.04 -19.89
C THR A 234 -17.33 -7.07 -19.30
N GLN A 235 -18.02 -7.49 -18.23
CA GLN A 235 -19.00 -6.66 -17.52
C GLN A 235 -18.33 -5.90 -16.37
N ALA A 236 -18.96 -4.80 -15.94
CA ALA A 236 -18.59 -4.15 -14.70
C ALA A 236 -18.63 -5.18 -13.55
N THR A 237 -17.59 -5.18 -12.72
CA THR A 237 -17.41 -6.18 -11.66
C THR A 237 -17.14 -5.49 -10.33
N THR A 238 -17.98 -5.75 -9.34
CA THR A 238 -17.75 -5.33 -7.95
C THR A 238 -17.23 -6.51 -7.16
N ALA A 239 -16.06 -6.37 -6.55
CA ALA A 239 -15.34 -7.43 -5.86
C ALA A 239 -15.27 -7.18 -4.35
N LEU A 240 -15.59 -8.19 -3.54
CA LEU A 240 -15.63 -8.15 -2.08
C LEU A 240 -14.83 -9.32 -1.53
N ARG A 241 -13.70 -9.04 -0.87
CA ARG A 241 -12.78 -10.06 -0.36
C ARG A 241 -13.14 -10.48 1.06
N LEU A 242 -13.12 -11.79 1.29
CA LEU A 242 -13.26 -12.43 2.58
C LEU A 242 -11.99 -13.24 2.87
N GLU A 243 -11.43 -13.09 4.07
CA GLU A 243 -10.20 -13.76 4.50
C GLU A 243 -10.37 -14.34 5.90
N GLY A 244 -9.65 -15.41 6.21
CA GLY A 244 -9.65 -16.04 7.54
C GLY A 244 -9.57 -17.56 7.47
N VAL A 245 -10.12 -18.23 8.49
CA VAL A 245 -10.20 -19.70 8.54
C VAL A 245 -11.32 -20.21 7.65
N ALA A 246 -11.12 -21.33 6.98
CA ALA A 246 -11.99 -21.83 5.90
C ALA A 246 -13.48 -21.96 6.30
N PRO A 247 -13.87 -22.50 7.48
CA PRO A 247 -15.28 -22.57 7.86
C PRO A 247 -15.94 -21.18 8.02
N SER A 248 -15.20 -20.21 8.58
CA SER A 248 -15.68 -18.85 8.76
C SER A 248 -15.86 -18.14 7.42
N VAL A 249 -14.89 -18.27 6.51
CA VAL A 249 -14.96 -17.68 5.15
C VAL A 249 -16.15 -18.24 4.40
N LYS A 250 -16.38 -19.55 4.46
CA LYS A 250 -17.54 -20.20 3.82
C LYS A 250 -18.86 -19.61 4.33
N HIS A 251 -19.05 -19.55 5.65
CA HIS A 251 -20.30 -19.02 6.26
C HIS A 251 -20.51 -17.55 5.90
N ARG A 252 -19.47 -16.72 6.02
CA ARG A 252 -19.55 -15.28 5.69
C ARG A 252 -19.81 -15.05 4.20
N LYS A 253 -19.28 -15.91 3.32
CA LYS A 253 -19.56 -15.88 1.89
C LYS A 253 -21.04 -16.15 1.61
N GLU A 254 -21.63 -17.19 2.21
CA GLU A 254 -23.04 -17.52 2.05
C GLU A 254 -23.93 -16.36 2.54
N THR A 255 -23.61 -15.78 3.69
CA THR A 255 -24.28 -14.61 4.25
C THR A 255 -24.18 -13.39 3.34
N LEU A 256 -22.98 -13.12 2.83
CA LEU A 256 -22.73 -11.97 1.95
C LEU A 256 -23.44 -12.12 0.60
N ILE A 257 -23.46 -13.33 0.03
CA ILE A 257 -24.23 -13.63 -1.20
C ILE A 257 -25.70 -13.36 -0.97
N ALA A 258 -26.29 -13.86 0.11
CA ALA A 258 -27.70 -13.65 0.43
C ALA A 258 -28.04 -12.15 0.58
N LEU A 259 -27.16 -11.38 1.26
CA LEU A 259 -27.33 -9.92 1.40
C LEU A 259 -27.34 -9.20 0.04
N LEU A 260 -26.48 -9.66 -0.89
CA LEU A 260 -26.21 -8.93 -2.13
C LEU A 260 -27.06 -9.36 -3.33
N GLN A 261 -27.83 -10.44 -3.23
CA GLN A 261 -28.72 -10.92 -4.31
C GLN A 261 -29.69 -9.87 -4.84
N SER A 262 -30.13 -8.93 -3.98
CA SER A 262 -31.01 -7.83 -4.38
C SER A 262 -30.35 -6.78 -5.26
N TYR A 263 -29.02 -6.74 -5.32
CA TYR A 263 -28.28 -5.78 -6.15
C TYR A 263 -28.04 -6.30 -7.57
N GLY A 264 -27.92 -7.60 -7.79
CA GLY A 264 -27.65 -8.16 -9.13
C GLY A 264 -27.17 -9.60 -9.12
N SER A 265 -26.59 -10.03 -10.24
CA SER A 265 -26.02 -11.36 -10.38
C SER A 265 -24.78 -11.52 -9.51
N VAL A 266 -24.74 -12.56 -8.70
CA VAL A 266 -23.64 -12.83 -7.75
C VAL A 266 -22.93 -14.11 -8.13
N THR A 267 -21.60 -14.09 -8.12
CA THR A 267 -20.73 -15.26 -8.28
C THR A 267 -19.54 -15.15 -7.31
N SER A 268 -18.60 -16.07 -7.34
CA SER A 268 -17.42 -16.04 -6.48
C SER A 268 -16.16 -16.56 -7.14
N LEU A 269 -15.01 -16.11 -6.63
CA LEU A 269 -13.69 -16.62 -6.99
C LEU A 269 -13.12 -17.41 -5.80
N GLY A 270 -12.52 -18.57 -6.10
CA GLY A 270 -11.70 -19.31 -5.15
C GLY A 270 -10.36 -18.62 -4.89
N ALA A 271 -9.61 -19.15 -3.92
CA ALA A 271 -8.43 -18.52 -3.35
C ALA A 271 -7.36 -18.08 -4.38
N GLU A 272 -7.05 -18.89 -5.36
CA GLU A 272 -6.01 -18.57 -6.35
C GLU A 272 -6.40 -17.37 -7.22
N ARG A 273 -7.59 -17.40 -7.82
CA ARG A 273 -8.10 -16.29 -8.65
C ARG A 273 -8.37 -15.04 -7.83
N SER A 274 -8.80 -15.20 -6.57
CA SER A 274 -8.95 -14.09 -5.64
C SER A 274 -7.63 -13.37 -5.42
N ARG A 275 -6.54 -14.09 -5.08
CA ARG A 275 -5.22 -13.49 -4.89
C ARG A 275 -4.70 -12.77 -6.14
N LEU A 276 -4.90 -13.35 -7.33
CA LEU A 276 -4.51 -12.71 -8.59
C LEU A 276 -5.28 -11.40 -8.81
N LEU A 277 -6.57 -11.38 -8.53
CA LEU A 277 -7.39 -10.18 -8.64
C LEU A 277 -6.90 -9.08 -7.68
N TRP A 278 -6.74 -9.41 -6.38
CA TRP A 278 -6.37 -8.41 -5.38
C TRP A 278 -4.94 -7.92 -5.51
N SER A 279 -4.01 -8.74 -5.98
CA SER A 279 -2.67 -8.26 -6.34
C SER A 279 -2.70 -7.30 -7.55
N SER A 280 -3.55 -7.57 -8.54
CA SER A 280 -3.74 -6.69 -9.70
C SER A 280 -4.39 -5.36 -9.32
N ILE A 281 -5.35 -5.36 -8.38
CA ILE A 281 -5.97 -4.15 -7.82
C ILE A 281 -4.93 -3.37 -6.99
N ARG A 282 -4.23 -4.04 -6.07
CA ARG A 282 -3.22 -3.45 -5.20
C ARG A 282 -2.17 -2.68 -5.98
N ASP A 283 -1.62 -3.29 -7.02
CA ASP A 283 -0.50 -2.76 -7.79
C ASP A 283 -0.95 -1.95 -9.03
N VAL A 284 -2.27 -1.69 -9.14
CA VAL A 284 -2.84 -0.87 -10.22
C VAL A 284 -2.39 -1.36 -11.60
N ARG A 285 -2.30 -2.69 -11.78
CA ARG A 285 -1.71 -3.33 -12.96
C ARG A 285 -2.29 -2.90 -14.31
N PRO A 286 -3.60 -2.60 -14.45
CA PRO A 286 -4.17 -2.09 -15.70
C PRO A 286 -3.56 -0.77 -16.18
N PHE A 287 -2.94 0.00 -15.28
CA PHE A 287 -2.32 1.29 -15.60
C PHE A 287 -0.78 1.26 -15.58
N ALA A 288 -0.18 0.08 -15.51
CA ALA A 288 1.28 -0.05 -15.57
C ALA A 288 1.87 0.67 -16.78
N ALA A 289 3.00 1.35 -16.60
CA ALA A 289 3.61 2.20 -17.63
C ALA A 289 3.96 1.44 -18.92
N ASN A 290 4.34 0.17 -18.79
CA ASN A 290 4.64 -0.73 -19.90
C ASN A 290 3.43 -1.59 -20.33
N GLY A 291 2.24 -1.29 -19.79
CA GLY A 291 1.00 -2.00 -20.10
C GLY A 291 0.32 -1.50 -21.38
N PRO A 292 -0.85 -2.08 -21.73
CA PRO A 292 -1.60 -1.76 -22.96
C PRO A 292 -2.01 -0.29 -23.09
N SER A 293 -2.07 0.43 -21.97
CA SER A 293 -2.42 1.87 -21.95
C SER A 293 -1.27 2.78 -22.30
N GLY A 294 -0.01 2.28 -22.35
CA GLY A 294 1.18 3.11 -22.46
C GLY A 294 1.35 4.07 -21.28
N GLN A 295 2.32 4.97 -21.40
CA GLN A 295 2.53 6.02 -20.39
C GLN A 295 1.44 7.10 -20.50
N ARG A 296 0.47 7.02 -19.62
CA ARG A 296 -0.55 8.06 -19.39
C ARG A 296 -0.42 8.60 -17.97
N PRO A 297 -0.77 9.88 -17.72
CA PRO A 297 -0.86 10.39 -16.37
C PRO A 297 -1.86 9.55 -15.57
N VAL A 298 -1.39 9.02 -14.42
CA VAL A 298 -2.24 8.27 -13.49
C VAL A 298 -2.47 9.13 -12.26
N TRP A 299 -3.73 9.27 -11.90
CA TRP A 299 -4.17 10.03 -10.73
C TRP A 299 -4.65 9.09 -9.64
N ARG A 300 -4.23 9.37 -8.42
CA ARG A 300 -4.71 8.71 -7.20
C ARG A 300 -5.57 9.69 -6.44
N VAL A 301 -6.88 9.47 -6.45
CA VAL A 301 -7.84 10.37 -5.82
C VAL A 301 -8.43 9.69 -4.58
N SER A 302 -8.30 10.33 -3.42
CA SER A 302 -8.94 9.90 -2.18
C SER A 302 -10.16 10.78 -1.89
N THR A 303 -11.29 10.15 -1.62
CA THR A 303 -12.55 10.82 -1.37
C THR A 303 -13.36 10.08 -0.30
N VAL A 304 -14.50 10.66 0.09
CA VAL A 304 -15.50 9.94 0.89
C VAL A 304 -16.11 8.84 0.01
N PRO A 305 -16.22 7.58 0.46
CA PRO A 305 -16.70 6.47 -0.36
C PRO A 305 -18.03 6.76 -1.10
N SER A 306 -18.99 7.39 -0.41
CA SER A 306 -20.30 7.75 -1.00
C SER A 306 -20.23 8.79 -2.13
N LYS A 307 -19.10 9.48 -2.28
CA LYS A 307 -18.87 10.49 -3.32
C LYS A 307 -18.10 9.97 -4.54
N GLY A 308 -17.64 8.72 -4.51
CA GLY A 308 -16.86 8.15 -5.60
C GLY A 308 -17.57 8.20 -6.95
N ALA A 309 -18.84 7.79 -7.01
CA ALA A 309 -19.62 7.82 -8.26
C ALA A 309 -19.89 9.25 -8.76
N GLU A 310 -20.10 10.21 -7.87
CA GLU A 310 -20.26 11.62 -8.23
C GLU A 310 -18.98 12.18 -8.84
N PHE A 311 -17.82 11.87 -8.25
CA PHE A 311 -16.52 12.25 -8.81
C PHE A 311 -16.32 11.73 -10.24
N ALA A 312 -16.75 10.50 -10.51
CA ALA A 312 -16.65 9.89 -11.83
C ALA A 312 -17.36 10.69 -12.93
N THR A 313 -18.43 11.40 -12.60
CA THR A 313 -19.15 12.23 -13.57
C THR A 313 -18.41 13.51 -13.94
N MET A 314 -17.39 13.89 -13.18
CA MET A 314 -16.59 15.11 -13.38
C MET A 314 -15.32 14.88 -14.19
N ILE A 315 -14.93 13.62 -14.42
CA ILE A 315 -13.73 13.31 -15.19
C ILE A 315 -14.04 13.17 -16.68
N PRO A 316 -13.04 13.41 -17.57
CA PRO A 316 -13.25 13.29 -19.01
C PRO A 316 -13.70 11.87 -19.41
N PRO A 317 -14.64 11.74 -20.37
CA PRO A 317 -15.13 10.42 -20.82
C PRO A 317 -14.04 9.49 -21.39
N SER A 318 -12.91 10.04 -21.80
CA SER A 318 -11.75 9.28 -22.30
C SER A 318 -10.85 8.73 -21.18
N ALA A 319 -11.08 9.12 -19.93
CA ALA A 319 -10.34 8.60 -18.79
C ALA A 319 -10.82 7.19 -18.45
N GLN A 320 -9.86 6.36 -18.05
CA GLN A 320 -10.15 5.03 -17.51
C GLN A 320 -10.00 5.10 -15.99
N MET A 321 -10.87 4.43 -15.27
CA MET A 321 -10.82 4.44 -13.81
C MET A 321 -11.36 3.15 -13.22
N PHE A 322 -10.96 2.90 -11.97
CA PHE A 322 -11.59 1.93 -11.10
C PHE A 322 -11.58 2.42 -9.65
N TYR A 323 -12.39 1.77 -8.82
CA TYR A 323 -12.55 2.13 -7.41
C TYR A 323 -11.96 1.05 -6.51
N ASP A 324 -11.31 1.49 -5.44
CA ASP A 324 -10.92 0.67 -4.29
C ASP A 324 -11.42 1.32 -3.00
N TRP A 325 -11.19 0.69 -1.86
CA TRP A 325 -11.60 1.15 -0.53
C TRP A 325 -13.09 1.50 -0.45
N ALA A 326 -13.91 0.62 -1.01
CA ALA A 326 -15.37 0.78 -1.07
C ALA A 326 -15.83 2.08 -1.74
N GLY A 327 -15.05 2.61 -2.69
CA GLY A 327 -15.31 3.87 -3.40
C GLY A 327 -14.52 5.07 -2.85
N GLY A 328 -13.74 4.89 -1.77
CA GLY A 328 -12.93 5.94 -1.15
C GLY A 328 -11.58 6.20 -1.83
N LEU A 329 -11.16 5.32 -2.72
CA LEU A 329 -9.99 5.49 -3.56
C LEU A 329 -10.37 5.28 -5.02
N ILE A 330 -9.97 6.22 -5.88
CA ILE A 330 -10.17 6.16 -7.32
C ILE A 330 -8.80 6.28 -7.99
N TRP A 331 -8.57 5.39 -8.90
CA TRP A 331 -7.42 5.42 -9.77
C TRP A 331 -7.84 5.76 -11.19
#